data_8084a2cfb45a9f3a75296cf0b84067d0
#
_entry.id   8084a2cfb45a9f3a75296cf0b84067d0
#
_cell.length_a   1.000
_cell.length_b   1.000
_cell.length_c   1.000
_cell.angle_alpha   90.00
_cell.angle_beta   90.00
_cell.angle_gamma   90.00
#
_symmetry.space_group_name_H-M   'P 1'
#
loop_
_entity.id
_entity.type
_entity.pdbx_description
1 polymer ?
#
loop_
_entity_poly.entity_id
_entity_poly.type
_entity_poly.pdbx_seq_one_letter_code
_entity_poly.pdbx_strand_id
1 'polypeptide(L)'
;LAFCQAQYIQVKNPSKHARKELISIPFQNFKEHFKVDTVFTIRDENNQLIPFQLEKLGTAIPVNVLIQVELPARSTIKYKLDKEPGNRIEPMTFARYVPERLDDFAWENDVVAFRLYGKALEGRKDDGQGMDYWAKRTDKLIVNKWYKVENYHQDTGEGMDYYTVGQTLGAGDVALLSNNGLHYTKHYRRYQILDNGPLRSTFKLEYDPEELDEQEVKLTKIISLDAGSNFNKIVLQVQNKMANSTAIAIGVARRKEDQPKLAVGPKNETLAYWEPEIAKNGQTGIAVIIPKKKVSIDANRPEQFLLTSQAMNGQDFVYYNGAVWNRAGKVSSAEEWNKAVEQEHEKIKKPLKWVLK
;
A
#
# COMPACT_ATOMS: atom_id res chain seq x y z
N LEU A 1 7.61 -36.72 34.48
CA LEU A 1 8.18 -35.50 33.92
C LEU A 1 7.44 -35.18 32.60
N ALA A 2 6.47 -34.26 32.67
CA ALA A 2 5.82 -33.75 31.46
C ALA A 2 6.89 -32.91 30.69
N PHE A 3 7.29 -33.39 29.53
CA PHE A 3 8.08 -32.58 28.59
C PHE A 3 7.22 -31.37 28.19
N CYS A 4 7.50 -30.21 28.77
CA CYS A 4 6.92 -28.96 28.30
C CYS A 4 7.47 -28.75 26.88
N GLN A 5 6.66 -29.07 25.87
CA GLN A 5 7.04 -28.87 24.49
C GLN A 5 7.13 -27.35 24.28
N ALA A 6 8.30 -26.89 23.87
CA ALA A 6 8.51 -25.45 23.67
C ALA A 6 7.52 -24.92 22.61
N GLN A 7 6.72 -23.95 22.97
CA GLN A 7 5.74 -23.31 22.08
C GLN A 7 6.48 -22.44 21.05
N TYR A 8 6.02 -22.47 19.79
CA TYR A 8 6.62 -21.69 18.71
C TYR A 8 5.62 -21.33 17.61
N ILE A 9 5.95 -20.33 16.84
CA ILE A 9 5.25 -19.96 15.61
C ILE A 9 5.98 -20.65 14.45
N GLN A 10 5.31 -21.50 13.70
CA GLN A 10 5.85 -22.08 12.50
C GLN A 10 5.33 -21.36 11.28
N VAL A 11 6.22 -20.84 10.43
CA VAL A 11 5.87 -20.12 9.20
C VAL A 11 6.43 -20.88 8.00
N LYS A 12 5.59 -21.11 7.00
CA LYS A 12 5.93 -21.81 5.76
C LYS A 12 5.81 -20.90 4.56
N ASN A 13 6.87 -20.84 3.76
CA ASN A 13 6.87 -20.20 2.44
C ASN A 13 6.57 -21.25 1.35
N PRO A 14 5.38 -21.28 0.74
CA PRO A 14 5.06 -22.20 -0.34
C PRO A 14 5.61 -21.77 -1.71
N SER A 15 6.13 -20.53 -1.83
CA SER A 15 6.62 -19.97 -3.10
C SER A 15 7.99 -20.52 -3.50
N LYS A 16 8.28 -20.47 -4.79
CA LYS A 16 9.62 -20.73 -5.35
C LYS A 16 10.60 -19.54 -5.18
N HIS A 17 10.15 -18.45 -4.61
CA HIS A 17 10.93 -17.25 -4.34
C HIS A 17 11.10 -17.04 -2.84
N ALA A 18 12.25 -16.50 -2.42
CA ALA A 18 12.43 -16.00 -1.07
C ALA A 18 11.46 -14.85 -0.80
N ARG A 19 10.96 -14.74 0.42
CA ARG A 19 9.95 -13.75 0.81
C ARG A 19 10.33 -13.04 2.10
N LYS A 20 10.25 -11.71 2.09
CA LYS A 20 10.30 -10.87 3.28
C LYS A 20 9.01 -10.08 3.33
N GLU A 21 8.19 -10.33 4.36
CA GLU A 21 6.88 -9.70 4.49
C GLU A 21 6.34 -9.80 5.92
N LEU A 22 5.23 -9.13 6.18
CA LEU A 22 4.53 -9.26 7.44
C LEU A 22 3.55 -10.44 7.40
N ILE A 23 3.59 -11.27 8.44
CA ILE A 23 2.47 -12.15 8.76
C ILE A 23 1.60 -11.48 9.81
N SER A 24 0.30 -11.76 9.79
CA SER A 24 -0.67 -11.23 10.75
C SER A 24 -1.31 -12.39 11.50
N ILE A 25 -1.19 -12.38 12.82
CA ILE A 25 -1.77 -13.38 13.72
C ILE A 25 -2.79 -12.67 14.61
N PRO A 26 -4.06 -13.11 14.67
CA PRO A 26 -5.04 -12.53 15.59
C PRO A 26 -4.50 -12.51 17.02
N PHE A 27 -4.53 -11.35 17.67
CA PHE A 27 -3.91 -11.16 18.99
C PHE A 27 -4.51 -12.07 20.05
N GLN A 28 -5.81 -12.29 20.01
CA GLN A 28 -6.48 -13.17 20.97
C GLN A 28 -5.95 -14.61 20.88
N ASN A 29 -5.82 -15.16 19.66
CA ASN A 29 -5.28 -16.51 19.44
C ASN A 29 -3.82 -16.60 19.90
N PHE A 30 -3.04 -15.56 19.63
CA PHE A 30 -1.65 -15.46 20.04
C PHE A 30 -1.52 -15.44 21.57
N LYS A 31 -2.28 -14.56 22.21
CA LYS A 31 -2.32 -14.40 23.68
C LYS A 31 -2.70 -15.68 24.39
N GLU A 32 -3.76 -16.36 23.93
CA GLU A 32 -4.23 -17.61 24.51
C GLU A 32 -3.22 -18.74 24.36
N HIS A 33 -2.61 -18.86 23.17
CA HIS A 33 -1.65 -19.93 22.90
C HIS A 33 -0.37 -19.78 23.72
N PHE A 34 0.25 -18.60 23.71
CA PHE A 34 1.51 -18.37 24.40
C PHE A 34 1.36 -17.95 25.86
N LYS A 35 0.12 -17.73 26.34
CA LYS A 35 -0.19 -17.22 27.69
C LYS A 35 0.63 -15.98 28.03
N VAL A 36 0.60 -15.00 27.14
CA VAL A 36 1.26 -13.69 27.26
C VAL A 36 0.23 -12.58 27.11
N ASP A 37 0.62 -11.38 27.53
CA ASP A 37 -0.13 -10.17 27.21
C ASP A 37 0.61 -9.35 26.13
N THR A 38 0.91 -8.10 26.36
CA THR A 38 1.54 -7.19 25.40
C THR A 38 3.06 -7.11 25.53
N VAL A 39 3.63 -7.81 26.52
CA VAL A 39 5.07 -7.80 26.82
C VAL A 39 5.70 -9.13 26.46
N PHE A 40 6.44 -9.18 25.39
CA PHE A 40 7.18 -10.35 24.91
C PHE A 40 8.22 -9.95 23.85
N THR A 41 9.07 -10.90 23.49
CA THR A 41 9.95 -10.81 22.32
C THR A 41 9.78 -12.03 21.43
N ILE A 42 10.12 -11.88 20.15
CA ILE A 42 10.10 -12.96 19.17
C ILE A 42 11.51 -13.16 18.66
N ARG A 43 11.98 -14.41 18.58
CA ARG A 43 13.31 -14.77 18.09
C ARG A 43 13.23 -15.85 17.01
N ASP A 44 14.17 -15.81 16.08
CA ASP A 44 14.36 -16.87 15.10
C ASP A 44 15.17 -18.06 15.68
N GLU A 45 15.48 -19.04 14.82
CA GLU A 45 16.27 -20.23 15.18
C GLU A 45 17.72 -19.89 15.55
N ASN A 46 18.26 -18.72 15.12
CA ASN A 46 19.58 -18.20 15.44
C ASN A 46 19.57 -17.31 16.66
N ASN A 47 18.47 -17.26 17.40
CA ASN A 47 18.27 -16.40 18.56
C ASN A 47 18.28 -14.89 18.27
N GLN A 48 18.10 -14.48 17.00
CA GLN A 48 18.00 -13.09 16.60
C GLN A 48 16.60 -12.53 16.89
N LEU A 49 16.54 -11.29 17.37
CA LEU A 49 15.26 -10.61 17.61
C LEU A 49 14.55 -10.33 16.29
N ILE A 50 13.28 -10.70 16.23
CA ILE A 50 12.42 -10.47 15.07
C ILE A 50 11.48 -9.29 15.37
N PRO A 51 11.45 -8.28 14.50
CA PRO A 51 10.57 -7.13 14.64
C PRO A 51 9.09 -7.57 14.60
N PHE A 52 8.29 -7.01 15.51
CA PHE A 52 6.84 -7.19 15.52
C PHE A 52 6.11 -5.90 15.90
N GLN A 53 4.83 -5.84 15.59
CA GLN A 53 3.94 -4.73 15.96
C GLN A 53 2.64 -5.29 16.51
N LEU A 54 2.16 -4.70 17.60
CA LEU A 54 0.79 -4.92 18.08
C LEU A 54 -0.14 -3.97 17.33
N GLU A 55 -0.78 -4.48 16.27
CA GLU A 55 -1.70 -3.72 15.44
C GLU A 55 -3.04 -3.51 16.15
N LYS A 56 -3.48 -2.26 16.24
CA LYS A 56 -4.69 -1.88 17.00
C LYS A 56 -5.89 -1.54 16.12
N LEU A 57 -5.68 -1.11 14.90
CA LEU A 57 -6.72 -0.68 13.95
C LEU A 57 -7.70 0.35 14.55
N GLY A 58 -7.16 1.31 15.31
CA GLY A 58 -7.93 2.36 15.95
C GLY A 58 -8.62 1.95 17.26
N THR A 59 -8.38 0.74 17.78
CA THR A 59 -8.94 0.26 19.05
C THR A 59 -7.93 0.38 20.20
N ALA A 60 -8.41 0.28 21.45
CA ALA A 60 -7.54 0.32 22.63
C ALA A 60 -6.72 -0.97 22.79
N ILE A 61 -7.29 -2.11 22.41
CA ILE A 61 -6.70 -3.45 22.56
C ILE A 61 -6.11 -3.88 21.21
N PRO A 62 -4.94 -4.53 21.17
CA PRO A 62 -4.41 -5.08 19.94
C PRO A 62 -5.37 -6.06 19.26
N VAL A 63 -5.49 -5.95 17.95
CA VAL A 63 -6.30 -6.85 17.09
C VAL A 63 -5.42 -7.95 16.52
N ASN A 64 -4.19 -7.61 16.10
CA ASN A 64 -3.24 -8.54 15.53
C ASN A 64 -1.83 -8.36 16.11
N VAL A 65 -1.03 -9.42 16.00
CA VAL A 65 0.43 -9.37 16.08
C VAL A 65 0.97 -9.44 14.65
N LEU A 66 1.56 -8.37 14.17
CA LEU A 66 2.27 -8.34 12.90
C LEU A 66 3.72 -8.71 13.15
N ILE A 67 4.26 -9.68 12.41
CA ILE A 67 5.63 -10.16 12.57
C ILE A 67 6.34 -10.05 11.23
N GLN A 68 7.49 -9.37 11.19
CA GLN A 68 8.30 -9.29 9.98
C GLN A 68 9.14 -10.56 9.84
N VAL A 69 8.82 -11.37 8.85
CA VAL A 69 9.48 -12.65 8.62
C VAL A 69 10.25 -12.64 7.30
N GLU A 70 11.35 -13.37 7.28
CA GLU A 70 12.15 -13.57 6.07
C GLU A 70 12.39 -15.08 5.88
N LEU A 71 11.90 -15.63 4.77
CA LEU A 71 11.96 -17.06 4.49
C LEU A 71 12.56 -17.34 3.11
N PRO A 72 13.53 -18.24 3.00
CA PRO A 72 13.96 -18.81 1.72
C PRO A 72 12.80 -19.44 0.94
N ALA A 73 13.00 -19.67 -0.34
CA ALA A 73 12.04 -20.38 -1.17
C ALA A 73 11.72 -21.78 -0.60
N ARG A 74 10.44 -22.16 -0.61
CA ARG A 74 9.97 -23.51 -0.19
C ARG A 74 10.45 -23.94 1.20
N SER A 75 10.68 -22.99 2.12
CA SER A 75 11.20 -23.25 3.46
C SER A 75 10.12 -23.16 4.53
N THR A 76 10.50 -23.64 5.70
CA THR A 76 9.70 -23.50 6.93
C THR A 76 10.65 -23.07 8.05
N ILE A 77 10.31 -22.01 8.76
CA ILE A 77 11.08 -21.45 9.88
C ILE A 77 10.21 -21.44 11.13
N LYS A 78 10.85 -21.60 12.29
CA LYS A 78 10.22 -21.53 13.60
C LYS A 78 10.69 -20.29 14.34
N TYR A 79 9.75 -19.60 14.97
CA TYR A 79 10.03 -18.44 15.82
C TYR A 79 9.63 -18.77 17.25
N LYS A 80 10.51 -18.49 18.19
CA LYS A 80 10.28 -18.69 19.63
C LYS A 80 9.81 -17.38 20.24
N LEU A 81 9.12 -17.50 21.35
CA LEU A 81 8.65 -16.38 22.15
C LEU A 81 9.31 -16.39 23.52
N ASP A 82 9.84 -15.24 23.93
CA ASP A 82 10.31 -15.00 25.29
C ASP A 82 9.37 -14.01 25.99
N LYS A 83 9.03 -14.28 27.27
CA LYS A 83 8.15 -13.42 28.08
C LYS A 83 8.87 -12.26 28.73
N GLU A 84 9.74 -11.62 27.96
CA GLU A 84 10.56 -10.49 28.41
C GLU A 84 10.32 -9.28 27.50
N PRO A 85 10.44 -8.04 28.04
CA PRO A 85 10.34 -6.86 27.22
C PRO A 85 11.48 -6.80 26.21
N GLY A 86 11.14 -6.48 24.97
CA GLY A 86 12.10 -6.24 23.90
C GLY A 86 12.54 -4.79 23.82
N ASN A 87 13.58 -4.53 23.04
CA ASN A 87 13.96 -3.17 22.69
C ASN A 87 12.89 -2.53 21.82
N ARG A 88 12.76 -1.21 21.94
CA ARG A 88 11.91 -0.44 21.05
C ARG A 88 12.40 -0.60 19.61
N ILE A 89 11.49 -0.92 18.71
CA ILE A 89 11.75 -0.98 17.27
C ILE A 89 11.62 0.42 16.71
N GLU A 90 12.63 0.88 15.98
CA GLU A 90 12.54 2.14 15.25
C GLU A 90 11.44 2.05 14.16
N PRO A 91 10.59 3.07 14.05
CA PRO A 91 9.54 3.08 13.05
C PRO A 91 10.10 3.03 11.63
N MET A 92 9.63 2.07 10.84
CA MET A 92 9.90 1.94 9.41
C MET A 92 8.72 2.38 8.55
N THR A 93 7.61 2.79 9.17
CA THR A 93 6.43 3.33 8.48
C THR A 93 5.90 4.54 9.23
N PHE A 94 5.28 5.46 8.50
CA PHE A 94 4.71 6.68 9.05
C PHE A 94 3.56 7.20 8.18
N ALA A 95 2.55 7.79 8.80
CA ALA A 95 1.45 8.46 8.11
C ALA A 95 0.99 9.67 8.90
N ARG A 96 0.63 10.77 8.22
CA ARG A 96 0.07 11.94 8.85
C ARG A 96 -0.79 12.80 7.94
N TYR A 97 -1.67 13.58 8.54
CA TYR A 97 -2.32 14.73 7.94
C TYR A 97 -1.35 15.93 7.92
N VAL A 98 -1.38 16.71 6.84
CA VAL A 98 -0.45 17.80 6.56
C VAL A 98 -1.20 19.10 6.29
N PRO A 99 -1.72 19.79 7.34
CA PRO A 99 -2.48 21.02 7.17
C PRO A 99 -1.65 22.16 6.59
N GLU A 100 -0.35 22.16 6.84
CA GLU A 100 0.59 23.15 6.31
C GLU A 100 0.81 23.06 4.79
N ARG A 101 0.33 21.98 4.15
CA ARG A 101 0.39 21.78 2.69
C ARG A 101 -1.00 21.43 2.14
N LEU A 102 -1.91 22.40 2.22
CA LEU A 102 -3.25 22.35 1.61
C LEU A 102 -4.06 21.09 1.97
N ASP A 103 -3.98 20.69 3.25
CA ASP A 103 -4.68 19.53 3.80
C ASP A 103 -4.27 18.19 3.17
N ASP A 104 -3.04 18.03 2.70
CA ASP A 104 -2.54 16.76 2.18
C ASP A 104 -2.62 15.66 3.25
N PHE A 105 -2.69 14.41 2.81
CA PHE A 105 -2.44 13.24 3.64
C PHE A 105 -1.25 12.48 3.05
N ALA A 106 -0.16 12.36 3.81
CA ALA A 106 1.08 11.74 3.35
C ALA A 106 1.44 10.52 4.21
N TRP A 107 1.98 9.49 3.56
CA TRP A 107 2.46 8.30 4.24
C TRP A 107 3.67 7.70 3.52
N GLU A 108 4.46 6.98 4.26
CA GLU A 108 5.70 6.39 3.78
C GLU A 108 6.10 5.14 4.55
N ASN A 109 7.00 4.40 3.96
CA ASN A 109 7.82 3.41 4.63
C ASN A 109 9.30 3.63 4.31
N ASP A 110 10.14 2.67 4.66
CA ASP A 110 11.58 2.64 4.37
C ASP A 110 11.93 2.48 2.87
N VAL A 111 10.94 2.45 1.97
CA VAL A 111 11.15 2.24 0.52
C VAL A 111 10.50 3.34 -0.33
N VAL A 112 9.25 3.72 -0.04
CA VAL A 112 8.44 4.62 -0.86
C VAL A 112 7.69 5.62 0.01
N ALA A 113 7.22 6.72 -0.61
CA ALA A 113 6.28 7.63 0.00
C ALA A 113 5.17 8.00 -0.98
N PHE A 114 4.00 8.29 -0.47
CA PHE A 114 2.80 8.65 -1.23
C PHE A 114 2.08 9.82 -0.58
N ARG A 115 1.23 10.47 -1.37
CA ARG A 115 0.39 11.57 -0.96
C ARG A 115 -0.97 11.51 -1.64
N LEU A 116 -2.01 11.88 -0.91
CA LEU A 116 -3.30 12.27 -1.45
C LEU A 116 -3.55 13.74 -1.11
N TYR A 117 -4.08 14.47 -2.07
CA TYR A 117 -4.36 15.88 -1.93
C TYR A 117 -5.58 16.12 -1.04
N GLY A 118 -5.58 17.26 -0.34
CA GLY A 118 -6.64 17.65 0.57
C GLY A 118 -7.60 18.67 -0.02
N LYS A 119 -8.71 18.91 0.70
CA LYS A 119 -9.80 19.76 0.24
C LYS A 119 -9.39 21.23 -0.01
N ALA A 120 -8.34 21.70 0.62
CA ALA A 120 -7.86 23.07 0.42
C ALA A 120 -7.24 23.30 -0.98
N LEU A 121 -7.01 22.23 -1.74
CA LEU A 121 -6.57 22.29 -3.12
C LEU A 121 -7.74 22.48 -4.11
N GLU A 122 -8.99 22.15 -3.72
CA GLU A 122 -10.16 22.18 -4.59
C GLU A 122 -10.40 23.54 -5.24
N GLY A 123 -10.65 23.51 -6.54
CA GLY A 123 -10.90 24.71 -7.34
C GLY A 123 -9.67 25.54 -7.71
N ARG A 124 -8.48 25.12 -7.33
CA ARG A 124 -7.23 25.76 -7.74
C ARG A 124 -6.81 25.24 -9.12
N LYS A 125 -5.93 25.98 -9.79
CA LYS A 125 -5.37 25.57 -11.10
C LYS A 125 -4.47 24.32 -11.01
N ASP A 126 -3.88 24.11 -9.84
CA ASP A 126 -2.99 23.01 -9.49
C ASP A 126 -3.71 21.86 -8.73
N ASP A 127 -5.05 21.84 -8.79
CA ASP A 127 -5.88 20.79 -8.19
C ASP A 127 -5.64 19.42 -8.85
N GLY A 128 -4.74 18.63 -8.27
CA GLY A 128 -4.47 17.27 -8.70
C GLY A 128 -5.52 16.28 -8.19
N GLN A 129 -5.88 15.28 -8.98
CA GLN A 129 -7.02 14.41 -8.68
C GLN A 129 -6.65 13.02 -8.14
N GLY A 130 -5.45 12.56 -8.34
CA GLY A 130 -5.07 11.18 -8.03
C GLY A 130 -4.02 11.07 -6.93
N MET A 131 -3.53 9.85 -6.78
CA MET A 131 -2.47 9.54 -5.82
C MET A 131 -1.12 9.99 -6.35
N ASP A 132 -0.39 10.71 -5.53
CA ASP A 132 0.96 11.15 -5.80
C ASP A 132 1.99 10.17 -5.22
N TYR A 133 3.18 10.14 -5.80
CA TYR A 133 4.29 9.28 -5.42
C TYR A 133 5.57 10.09 -5.28
N TRP A 134 6.29 9.88 -4.17
CA TRP A 134 7.59 10.50 -3.92
C TRP A 134 8.71 9.47 -4.06
N ALA A 135 9.65 9.75 -4.95
CA ALA A 135 10.75 8.87 -5.29
C ALA A 135 11.83 8.91 -4.20
N LYS A 136 11.93 7.84 -3.42
CA LYS A 136 12.92 7.67 -2.35
C LYS A 136 14.08 6.78 -2.76
N ARG A 137 15.29 7.09 -2.28
CA ARG A 137 16.47 6.21 -2.28
C ARG A 137 17.17 6.15 -0.92
N THR A 138 16.42 6.40 0.14
CA THR A 138 16.83 6.30 1.53
C THR A 138 15.85 5.42 2.29
N ASP A 139 16.32 4.69 3.27
CA ASP A 139 15.50 3.93 4.22
C ASP A 139 14.91 4.78 5.35
N LYS A 140 15.35 6.04 5.45
CA LYS A 140 14.85 6.97 6.47
C LYS A 140 13.45 7.47 6.13
N LEU A 141 12.67 7.76 7.16
CA LEU A 141 11.40 8.45 7.03
C LEU A 141 11.63 9.92 6.72
N ILE A 142 11.08 10.40 5.59
CA ILE A 142 11.41 11.72 5.02
C ILE A 142 10.23 12.69 4.98
N VAL A 143 8.98 12.25 5.12
CA VAL A 143 7.79 13.09 5.00
C VAL A 143 7.88 14.35 5.85
N ASN A 144 8.21 14.21 7.14
CA ASN A 144 8.34 15.36 8.05
C ASN A 144 9.52 16.27 7.70
N LYS A 145 10.57 15.73 7.09
CA LYS A 145 11.75 16.49 6.68
C LYS A 145 11.47 17.26 5.39
N TRP A 146 10.91 16.60 4.39
CA TRP A 146 10.71 17.18 3.08
C TRP A 146 9.66 18.28 3.09
N TYR A 147 8.57 18.16 3.84
CA TYR A 147 7.61 19.25 3.97
C TYR A 147 8.15 20.54 4.64
N LYS A 148 9.30 20.46 5.32
CA LYS A 148 9.96 21.63 5.93
C LYS A 148 10.94 22.35 5.01
N VAL A 149 11.29 21.77 3.85
CA VAL A 149 12.22 22.36 2.90
C VAL A 149 11.46 22.91 1.70
N GLU A 150 11.87 24.08 1.19
CA GLU A 150 11.18 24.73 0.08
C GLU A 150 11.27 23.94 -1.23
N ASN A 151 12.35 23.19 -1.42
CA ASN A 151 12.63 22.52 -2.69
C ASN A 151 12.86 21.00 -2.54
N TYR A 152 11.84 20.27 -2.12
CA TYR A 152 11.85 18.80 -2.14
C TYR A 152 11.61 18.20 -3.54
N HIS A 153 11.51 19.05 -4.57
CA HIS A 153 11.48 18.64 -5.99
C HIS A 153 12.87 18.46 -6.61
N GLN A 154 13.94 18.68 -5.84
CA GLN A 154 15.32 18.43 -6.24
C GLN A 154 15.94 17.32 -5.39
N ASP A 155 16.62 16.39 -6.07
CA ASP A 155 17.30 15.28 -5.41
C ASP A 155 18.57 15.76 -4.68
N THR A 156 18.51 15.77 -3.38
CA THR A 156 19.63 16.11 -2.49
C THR A 156 20.35 14.89 -1.92
N GLY A 157 20.15 13.71 -2.50
CA GLY A 157 20.78 12.44 -2.08
C GLY A 157 19.83 11.43 -1.47
N GLU A 158 18.62 11.84 -1.07
CA GLU A 158 17.60 10.96 -0.47
C GLU A 158 16.44 10.65 -1.42
N GLY A 159 16.37 11.36 -2.56
CA GLY A 159 15.29 11.29 -3.52
C GLY A 159 14.60 12.65 -3.69
N MET A 160 13.41 12.64 -4.30
CA MET A 160 12.64 13.87 -4.59
C MET A 160 11.18 13.56 -4.95
N ASP A 161 10.35 14.60 -4.91
CA ASP A 161 9.02 14.65 -5.53
C ASP A 161 9.15 15.18 -6.97
N TYR A 162 9.02 14.32 -7.97
CA TYR A 162 9.00 14.72 -9.39
C TYR A 162 7.86 14.07 -10.19
N TYR A 163 7.08 13.20 -9.53
CA TYR A 163 5.96 12.56 -10.17
C TYR A 163 4.83 13.56 -10.43
N THR A 164 4.27 13.55 -11.63
CA THR A 164 3.20 14.49 -11.99
C THR A 164 1.87 13.73 -12.06
N VAL A 165 0.93 14.11 -11.21
CA VAL A 165 -0.44 13.56 -11.17
C VAL A 165 -1.36 14.25 -12.17
N GLY A 166 -1.44 15.58 -12.14
CA GLY A 166 -2.35 16.35 -13.00
C GLY A 166 -3.81 15.96 -12.80
N GLN A 167 -4.55 15.98 -13.89
CA GLN A 167 -5.98 15.59 -13.95
C GLN A 167 -6.14 14.09 -14.25
N THR A 168 -5.35 13.25 -13.61
CA THR A 168 -5.38 11.78 -13.72
C THR A 168 -5.53 11.13 -12.36
N LEU A 169 -5.67 9.82 -12.32
CA LEU A 169 -5.67 9.04 -11.08
C LEU A 169 -4.25 8.76 -10.53
N GLY A 170 -3.24 9.35 -11.16
CA GLY A 170 -1.86 9.34 -10.69
C GLY A 170 -1.25 7.94 -10.57
N ALA A 171 -0.77 7.59 -9.40
CA ALA A 171 -0.09 6.34 -9.10
C ALA A 171 -1.06 5.24 -8.62
N GLY A 172 -2.25 5.14 -9.17
CA GLY A 172 -3.19 4.07 -8.86
C GLY A 172 -4.31 4.46 -7.90
N ASP A 173 -4.82 5.69 -7.98
CA ASP A 173 -6.05 6.06 -7.26
C ASP A 173 -7.31 5.61 -8.01
N VAL A 174 -8.48 5.79 -7.39
CA VAL A 174 -9.79 5.34 -7.87
C VAL A 174 -10.73 6.51 -8.17
N ALA A 175 -11.48 6.37 -9.26
CA ALA A 175 -12.63 7.20 -9.59
C ALA A 175 -13.89 6.33 -9.74
N LEU A 176 -15.05 6.96 -9.70
CA LEU A 176 -16.32 6.35 -10.06
C LEU A 176 -16.49 6.37 -11.58
N LEU A 177 -17.26 5.43 -12.13
CA LEU A 177 -17.65 5.43 -13.53
C LEU A 177 -19.13 5.73 -13.65
N SER A 178 -19.46 6.82 -14.33
CA SER A 178 -20.81 7.23 -14.68
C SER A 178 -21.10 6.93 -16.16
N ASN A 179 -22.34 7.14 -16.56
CA ASN A 179 -22.76 7.10 -17.98
C ASN A 179 -21.98 8.13 -18.83
N ASN A 180 -21.49 9.20 -18.22
CA ASN A 180 -20.72 10.26 -18.89
C ASN A 180 -19.19 10.05 -18.83
N GLY A 181 -18.74 8.94 -18.27
CA GLY A 181 -17.31 8.59 -18.16
C GLY A 181 -16.78 8.63 -16.75
N LEU A 182 -15.49 9.01 -16.59
CA LEU A 182 -14.86 9.12 -15.28
C LEU A 182 -15.45 10.27 -14.46
N HIS A 183 -15.84 9.94 -13.24
CA HIS A 183 -16.26 10.88 -12.23
C HIS A 183 -15.21 10.87 -11.09
N TYR A 184 -14.37 11.90 -11.07
CA TYR A 184 -13.42 12.13 -9.99
C TYR A 184 -14.18 12.62 -8.76
N THR A 185 -13.99 11.99 -7.62
CA THR A 185 -14.57 12.47 -6.37
C THR A 185 -13.88 13.75 -5.92
N LYS A 186 -14.55 14.56 -5.14
CA LYS A 186 -13.88 15.60 -4.34
C LYS A 186 -12.85 14.96 -3.44
N HIS A 187 -11.91 15.75 -2.91
CA HIS A 187 -10.92 15.25 -1.97
C HIS A 187 -11.57 14.77 -0.66
N TYR A 188 -10.82 13.96 0.12
CA TYR A 188 -11.33 13.44 1.38
C TYR A 188 -11.72 14.58 2.36
N ARG A 189 -12.64 14.27 3.27
CA ARG A 189 -13.16 15.23 4.27
C ARG A 189 -12.76 14.90 5.69
N ARG A 190 -12.62 13.61 5.99
CA ARG A 190 -12.24 13.11 7.31
C ARG A 190 -11.16 12.06 7.18
N TYR A 191 -10.31 12.02 8.17
CA TYR A 191 -9.28 11.00 8.27
C TYR A 191 -9.24 10.42 9.68
N GLN A 192 -8.71 9.22 9.78
CA GLN A 192 -8.39 8.57 11.05
C GLN A 192 -7.13 7.74 10.86
N ILE A 193 -6.10 7.98 11.67
CA ILE A 193 -4.93 7.10 11.75
C ILE A 193 -5.32 5.94 12.65
N LEU A 194 -5.30 4.73 12.09
CA LEU A 194 -5.67 3.50 12.78
C LEU A 194 -4.46 2.84 13.44
N ASP A 195 -3.31 2.87 12.77
CA ASP A 195 -1.99 2.47 13.26
C ASP A 195 -0.91 3.30 12.58
N ASN A 196 0.19 3.56 13.28
CA ASN A 196 1.29 4.37 12.74
C ASN A 196 2.66 3.78 13.09
N GLY A 197 2.97 2.64 12.48
CA GLY A 197 4.21 1.92 12.67
C GLY A 197 4.27 1.06 13.95
N PRO A 198 5.42 0.39 14.22
CA PRO A 198 6.68 0.53 13.46
C PRO A 198 6.75 -0.21 12.13
N LEU A 199 5.94 -1.27 11.89
CA LEU A 199 6.03 -2.13 10.70
C LEU A 199 4.92 -1.88 9.67
N ARG A 200 3.77 -1.36 10.09
CA ARG A 200 2.65 -1.00 9.24
C ARG A 200 2.04 0.30 9.71
N SER A 201 1.80 1.21 8.79
CA SER A 201 0.87 2.31 8.99
C SER A 201 -0.43 2.01 8.28
N THR A 202 -1.55 2.24 8.97
CA THR A 202 -2.90 2.07 8.44
C THR A 202 -3.72 3.30 8.80
N PHE A 203 -4.44 3.83 7.81
CA PHE A 203 -5.32 4.98 8.01
C PHE A 203 -6.57 4.87 7.16
N LYS A 204 -7.59 5.60 7.53
CA LYS A 204 -8.88 5.68 6.86
C LYS A 204 -9.11 7.10 6.38
N LEU A 205 -9.56 7.25 5.13
CA LEU A 205 -10.01 8.48 4.51
C LEU A 205 -11.48 8.34 4.11
N GLU A 206 -12.31 9.27 4.54
CA GLU A 206 -13.73 9.30 4.24
C GLU A 206 -14.04 10.49 3.34
N TYR A 207 -14.76 10.22 2.26
CA TYR A 207 -15.20 11.18 1.27
C TYR A 207 -16.65 11.57 1.54
N ASP A 208 -17.04 12.79 1.16
CA ASP A 208 -18.45 13.15 1.17
C ASP A 208 -19.19 12.38 0.07
N PRO A 209 -20.50 12.19 0.20
CA PRO A 209 -21.29 11.60 -0.87
C PRO A 209 -21.21 12.40 -2.16
N GLU A 210 -21.12 11.71 -3.28
CA GLU A 210 -21.14 12.25 -4.64
C GLU A 210 -22.45 11.86 -5.32
N GLU A 211 -22.96 12.73 -6.19
CA GLU A 211 -24.09 12.40 -7.06
C GLU A 211 -23.55 11.75 -8.33
N LEU A 212 -23.92 10.50 -8.59
CA LEU A 212 -23.51 9.71 -9.73
C LEU A 212 -24.75 9.16 -10.42
N ASP A 213 -25.08 9.64 -11.62
CA ASP A 213 -26.24 9.19 -12.40
C ASP A 213 -27.53 9.14 -11.55
N GLU A 214 -27.85 10.27 -10.87
CA GLU A 214 -29.00 10.43 -9.97
C GLU A 214 -28.96 9.54 -8.70
N GLN A 215 -27.80 8.98 -8.37
CA GLN A 215 -27.60 8.15 -7.20
C GLN A 215 -26.56 8.75 -6.26
N GLU A 216 -26.84 8.72 -4.98
CA GLU A 216 -25.86 9.12 -3.95
C GLU A 216 -24.87 7.98 -3.69
N VAL A 217 -23.59 8.22 -3.96
CA VAL A 217 -22.50 7.26 -3.76
C VAL A 217 -21.48 7.83 -2.80
N LYS A 218 -21.14 7.07 -1.76
CA LYS A 218 -20.12 7.43 -0.78
C LYS A 218 -18.94 6.48 -0.84
N LEU A 219 -17.72 7.03 -0.77
CA LEU A 219 -16.47 6.27 -0.72
C LEU A 219 -15.80 6.37 0.65
N THR A 220 -15.15 5.27 1.03
CA THR A 220 -14.18 5.24 2.12
C THR A 220 -12.98 4.43 1.66
N LYS A 221 -11.77 4.94 1.87
CA LYS A 221 -10.51 4.25 1.60
C LYS A 221 -9.83 3.91 2.92
N ILE A 222 -9.44 2.65 3.11
CA ILE A 222 -8.54 2.23 4.19
C ILE A 222 -7.26 1.80 3.52
N ILE A 223 -6.17 2.51 3.81
CA ILE A 223 -4.87 2.32 3.17
C ILE A 223 -3.88 1.82 4.20
N SER A 224 -3.14 0.77 3.85
CA SER A 224 -2.06 0.21 4.66
C SER A 224 -0.78 0.12 3.84
N LEU A 225 0.35 0.47 4.46
CA LEU A 225 1.68 0.33 3.88
C LEU A 225 2.60 -0.39 4.87
N ASP A 226 3.19 -1.50 4.41
CA ASP A 226 4.09 -2.34 5.20
C ASP A 226 5.56 -1.94 5.01
N ALA A 227 6.35 -2.08 6.06
CA ALA A 227 7.81 -1.92 5.98
C ALA A 227 8.41 -2.83 4.91
N GLY A 228 9.29 -2.28 4.08
CA GLY A 228 9.96 -2.97 2.97
C GLY A 228 9.13 -3.19 1.72
N SER A 229 7.84 -2.82 1.70
CA SER A 229 6.96 -2.99 0.55
C SER A 229 7.02 -1.80 -0.41
N ASN A 230 6.95 -2.09 -1.72
CA ASN A 230 6.67 -1.08 -2.74
C ASN A 230 5.17 -0.82 -2.93
N PHE A 231 4.30 -1.62 -2.28
CA PHE A 231 2.87 -1.65 -2.56
C PHE A 231 2.06 -1.26 -1.34
N ASN A 232 1.09 -0.36 -1.55
CA ASN A 232 -0.01 -0.14 -0.62
C ASN A 232 -1.07 -1.22 -0.82
N LYS A 233 -1.73 -1.62 0.26
CA LYS A 233 -3.01 -2.31 0.22
C LYS A 233 -4.12 -1.29 0.44
N ILE A 234 -5.07 -1.23 -0.49
CA ILE A 234 -6.21 -0.31 -0.41
C ILE A 234 -7.49 -1.15 -0.32
N VAL A 235 -8.25 -0.89 0.73
CA VAL A 235 -9.60 -1.41 0.90
C VAL A 235 -10.56 -0.27 0.61
N LEU A 236 -11.24 -0.36 -0.52
CA LEU A 236 -12.28 0.58 -0.92
C LEU A 236 -13.64 0.06 -0.46
N GLN A 237 -14.38 0.90 0.24
CA GLN A 237 -15.77 0.65 0.61
C GLN A 237 -16.66 1.63 -0.15
N VAL A 238 -17.61 1.10 -0.89
CA VAL A 238 -18.59 1.88 -1.66
C VAL A 238 -19.96 1.67 -1.04
N GLN A 239 -20.65 2.76 -0.76
CA GLN A 239 -22.03 2.78 -0.32
C GLN A 239 -22.89 3.45 -1.39
N ASN A 240 -23.81 2.69 -1.98
CA ASN A 240 -24.79 3.16 -2.96
C ASN A 240 -26.16 2.64 -2.54
N LYS A 241 -27.08 3.53 -2.19
CA LYS A 241 -28.39 3.15 -1.66
C LYS A 241 -29.34 2.59 -2.74
N MET A 242 -29.04 2.85 -4.02
CA MET A 242 -29.92 2.55 -5.14
C MET A 242 -29.46 1.35 -5.97
N ALA A 243 -28.20 0.91 -5.83
CA ALA A 243 -27.63 -0.16 -6.65
C ALA A 243 -26.85 -1.18 -5.80
N ASN A 244 -26.80 -2.43 -6.27
CA ASN A 244 -26.04 -3.52 -5.64
C ASN A 244 -24.52 -3.40 -5.88
N SER A 245 -24.12 -2.65 -6.89
CA SER A 245 -22.72 -2.39 -7.23
C SER A 245 -22.56 -1.05 -7.90
N THR A 246 -21.36 -0.49 -7.80
CA THR A 246 -20.96 0.75 -8.47
C THR A 246 -19.75 0.46 -9.35
N ALA A 247 -19.78 0.92 -10.59
CA ALA A 247 -18.65 0.82 -11.49
C ALA A 247 -17.54 1.77 -11.06
N ILE A 248 -16.32 1.25 -11.02
CA ILE A 248 -15.11 2.00 -10.60
C ILE A 248 -14.00 1.86 -11.63
N ALA A 249 -13.12 2.84 -11.67
CA ALA A 249 -11.89 2.80 -12.43
C ALA A 249 -10.69 3.10 -11.52
N ILE A 250 -9.63 2.32 -11.63
CA ILE A 250 -8.34 2.59 -10.98
C ILE A 250 -7.38 2.96 -12.09
N GLY A 251 -6.68 4.10 -11.95
CA GLY A 251 -5.92 4.68 -13.04
C GLY A 251 -4.44 4.83 -12.73
N VAL A 252 -3.63 4.73 -13.79
CA VAL A 252 -2.20 5.03 -13.78
C VAL A 252 -1.93 6.12 -14.81
N ALA A 253 -1.36 7.25 -14.37
CA ALA A 253 -1.01 8.36 -15.25
C ALA A 253 -0.09 7.89 -16.38
N ARG A 254 -0.43 8.24 -17.61
CA ARG A 254 0.35 7.93 -18.81
C ARG A 254 1.16 9.14 -19.21
N ARG A 255 2.42 8.93 -19.57
CA ARG A 255 3.26 9.98 -20.13
C ARG A 255 3.12 10.03 -21.66
N LYS A 256 3.42 11.19 -22.24
CA LYS A 256 3.42 11.33 -23.70
C LYS A 256 4.60 10.57 -24.27
N GLU A 257 4.29 9.45 -24.92
CA GLU A 257 5.25 8.56 -25.57
C GLU A 257 4.58 7.74 -26.65
N ASP A 258 5.31 7.36 -27.71
CA ASP A 258 4.76 6.61 -28.84
C ASP A 258 4.50 5.13 -28.49
N GLN A 259 5.38 4.54 -27.68
CA GLN A 259 5.31 3.12 -27.31
C GLN A 259 5.46 2.96 -25.78
N PRO A 260 4.35 2.99 -25.03
CA PRO A 260 4.39 2.82 -23.60
C PRO A 260 4.86 1.41 -23.20
N LYS A 261 5.82 1.35 -22.27
CA LYS A 261 6.25 0.09 -21.67
C LYS A 261 5.22 -0.38 -20.65
N LEU A 262 4.14 -0.96 -21.15
CA LEU A 262 3.00 -1.45 -20.40
C LEU A 262 2.97 -2.98 -20.42
N ALA A 263 2.87 -3.60 -19.25
CA ALA A 263 2.65 -5.02 -19.09
C ALA A 263 1.32 -5.29 -18.38
N VAL A 264 0.56 -6.24 -18.91
CA VAL A 264 -0.73 -6.67 -18.38
C VAL A 264 -0.63 -8.15 -18.04
N GLY A 265 -0.95 -8.50 -16.81
CA GLY A 265 -0.90 -9.87 -16.34
C GLY A 265 -2.17 -10.69 -16.68
N PRO A 266 -2.17 -11.97 -16.32
CA PRO A 266 -3.28 -12.88 -16.58
C PRO A 266 -4.61 -12.35 -16.00
N LYS A 267 -5.69 -12.50 -16.77
CA LYS A 267 -7.06 -12.06 -16.39
C LYS A 267 -7.18 -10.56 -16.12
N ASN A 268 -6.23 -9.76 -16.59
CA ASN A 268 -6.14 -8.32 -16.34
C ASN A 268 -6.01 -7.98 -14.83
N GLU A 269 -5.59 -8.93 -14.01
CA GLU A 269 -5.45 -8.72 -12.56
C GLU A 269 -4.28 -7.79 -12.20
N THR A 270 -3.33 -7.58 -13.12
CA THR A 270 -2.18 -6.68 -12.92
C THR A 270 -1.97 -5.79 -14.12
N LEU A 271 -1.58 -4.54 -13.86
CA LEU A 271 -1.06 -3.61 -14.83
C LEU A 271 0.22 -3.03 -14.27
N ALA A 272 1.31 -3.09 -15.04
CA ALA A 272 2.58 -2.47 -14.71
C ALA A 272 2.99 -1.52 -15.83
N TYR A 273 3.31 -0.30 -15.49
CA TYR A 273 3.77 0.72 -16.40
C TYR A 273 5.14 1.23 -15.97
N TRP A 274 6.04 1.32 -16.92
CA TRP A 274 7.36 1.89 -16.74
C TRP A 274 7.47 3.18 -17.54
N GLU A 275 7.48 4.31 -16.84
CA GLU A 275 7.51 5.64 -17.47
C GLU A 275 8.80 5.89 -18.26
N PRO A 276 8.75 6.72 -19.31
CA PRO A 276 9.96 7.24 -19.94
C PRO A 276 10.75 8.11 -18.94
N GLU A 277 12.01 8.37 -19.25
CA GLU A 277 12.80 9.32 -18.45
C GLU A 277 12.25 10.75 -18.57
N ILE A 278 11.99 11.39 -17.42
CA ILE A 278 11.42 12.73 -17.34
C ILE A 278 12.49 13.70 -16.79
N ALA A 279 12.83 14.70 -17.57
CA ALA A 279 13.71 15.82 -17.16
C ALA A 279 15.03 15.37 -16.52
N LYS A 280 15.59 14.24 -16.93
CA LYS A 280 16.79 13.62 -16.36
C LYS A 280 16.66 13.21 -14.88
N ASN A 281 15.41 13.02 -14.38
CA ASN A 281 15.15 12.61 -13.01
C ASN A 281 15.08 11.09 -12.84
N GLY A 282 15.33 10.34 -13.90
CA GLY A 282 15.19 8.89 -13.92
C GLY A 282 13.81 8.43 -14.38
N GLN A 283 13.49 7.18 -14.11
CA GLN A 283 12.28 6.50 -14.55
C GLN A 283 11.53 5.95 -13.37
N THR A 284 10.21 6.03 -13.42
CA THR A 284 9.29 5.51 -12.39
C THR A 284 8.54 4.30 -12.95
N GLY A 285 8.45 3.24 -12.16
CA GLY A 285 7.51 2.16 -12.39
C GLY A 285 6.28 2.34 -11.52
N ILE A 286 5.09 2.29 -12.10
CA ILE A 286 3.83 2.27 -11.37
C ILE A 286 3.07 0.98 -11.68
N ALA A 287 2.42 0.38 -10.70
CA ALA A 287 1.59 -0.79 -10.93
C ALA A 287 0.30 -0.78 -10.11
N VAL A 288 -0.70 -1.49 -10.63
CA VAL A 288 -1.95 -1.78 -9.95
C VAL A 288 -2.19 -3.29 -9.99
N ILE A 289 -2.65 -3.87 -8.88
CA ILE A 289 -3.01 -5.27 -8.75
C ILE A 289 -4.44 -5.35 -8.19
N ILE A 290 -5.35 -6.01 -8.93
CA ILE A 290 -6.75 -6.23 -8.51
C ILE A 290 -6.99 -7.75 -8.49
N PRO A 291 -6.72 -8.44 -7.38
CA PRO A 291 -6.78 -9.89 -7.35
C PRO A 291 -8.22 -10.40 -7.29
N LYS A 292 -8.49 -11.50 -7.98
CA LYS A 292 -9.76 -12.26 -7.89
C LYS A 292 -11.03 -11.46 -8.25
N LYS A 293 -10.91 -10.45 -9.09
CA LYS A 293 -12.04 -9.65 -9.60
C LYS A 293 -12.08 -9.73 -11.12
N LYS A 294 -13.26 -9.47 -11.69
CA LYS A 294 -13.39 -9.26 -13.13
C LYS A 294 -12.91 -7.84 -13.44
N VAL A 295 -11.87 -7.72 -14.25
CA VAL A 295 -11.23 -6.46 -14.60
C VAL A 295 -11.18 -6.31 -16.11
N SER A 296 -11.53 -5.13 -16.61
CA SER A 296 -11.27 -4.70 -17.98
C SER A 296 -10.20 -3.60 -17.98
N ILE A 297 -9.38 -3.55 -19.02
CA ILE A 297 -8.33 -2.54 -19.17
C ILE A 297 -8.63 -1.66 -20.36
N ASP A 298 -8.61 -0.35 -20.17
CA ASP A 298 -8.60 0.67 -21.20
C ASP A 298 -7.21 1.29 -21.28
N ALA A 299 -6.43 0.88 -22.27
CA ALA A 299 -5.09 1.36 -22.53
C ALA A 299 -5.02 2.42 -23.64
N ASN A 300 -6.16 2.85 -24.18
CA ASN A 300 -6.21 3.75 -25.34
C ASN A 300 -6.31 5.24 -24.97
N ARG A 301 -6.56 5.55 -23.70
CA ARG A 301 -6.63 6.95 -23.27
C ARG A 301 -5.25 7.60 -23.34
N PRO A 302 -5.18 8.85 -23.77
CA PRO A 302 -3.90 9.53 -23.96
C PRO A 302 -3.23 9.90 -22.63
N GLU A 303 -3.99 10.15 -21.57
CA GLU A 303 -3.50 10.68 -20.28
C GLU A 303 -3.35 9.65 -19.16
N GLN A 304 -4.01 8.48 -19.28
CA GLN A 304 -3.95 7.44 -18.25
C GLN A 304 -4.40 6.08 -18.74
N PHE A 305 -3.89 5.02 -18.13
CA PHE A 305 -4.37 3.66 -18.26
C PHE A 305 -5.41 3.39 -17.18
N LEU A 306 -6.53 2.72 -17.53
CA LEU A 306 -7.58 2.44 -16.57
C LEU A 306 -7.83 0.93 -16.44
N LEU A 307 -7.98 0.50 -15.19
CA LEU A 307 -8.50 -0.82 -14.84
C LEU A 307 -9.92 -0.61 -14.29
N THR A 308 -10.92 -1.15 -14.99
CA THR A 308 -12.32 -0.98 -14.58
C THR A 308 -12.89 -2.26 -13.98
N SER A 309 -13.72 -2.11 -12.97
CA SER A 309 -14.35 -3.21 -12.23
C SER A 309 -15.66 -2.77 -11.57
N GLN A 310 -16.29 -3.68 -10.83
CA GLN A 310 -17.49 -3.42 -10.04
C GLN A 310 -17.19 -3.57 -8.55
N ALA A 311 -17.42 -2.51 -7.79
CA ALA A 311 -17.40 -2.56 -6.33
C ALA A 311 -18.81 -2.89 -5.83
N MET A 312 -18.94 -4.00 -5.11
CA MET A 312 -20.22 -4.43 -4.55
C MET A 312 -20.60 -3.56 -3.36
N ASN A 313 -21.81 -3.09 -3.31
CA ASN A 313 -22.31 -2.25 -2.22
C ASN A 313 -22.16 -2.93 -0.86
N GLY A 314 -21.55 -2.22 0.11
CA GLY A 314 -21.35 -2.72 1.47
C GLY A 314 -20.30 -3.84 1.60
N GLN A 315 -19.54 -4.14 0.55
CA GLN A 315 -18.45 -5.12 0.58
C GLN A 315 -17.10 -4.44 0.32
N ASP A 316 -16.05 -4.98 0.92
CA ASP A 316 -14.69 -4.54 0.69
C ASP A 316 -14.23 -4.86 -0.75
N PHE A 317 -13.79 -3.85 -1.47
CA PHE A 317 -13.08 -4.00 -2.72
C PHE A 317 -11.59 -3.77 -2.47
N VAL A 318 -10.81 -4.83 -2.55
CA VAL A 318 -9.37 -4.77 -2.24
C VAL A 318 -8.57 -4.70 -3.53
N TYR A 319 -7.68 -3.71 -3.60
CA TYR A 319 -6.67 -3.61 -4.64
C TYR A 319 -5.34 -3.13 -4.04
N TYR A 320 -4.29 -3.20 -4.83
CA TYR A 320 -2.96 -2.75 -4.44
C TYR A 320 -2.44 -1.81 -5.53
N ASN A 321 -1.74 -0.76 -5.11
CA ASN A 321 -0.95 0.04 -6.02
C ASN A 321 0.49 0.10 -5.51
N GLY A 322 1.44 0.24 -6.43
CA GLY A 322 2.85 0.28 -6.07
C GLY A 322 3.65 1.17 -6.99
N ALA A 323 4.78 1.63 -6.47
CA ALA A 323 5.69 2.49 -7.20
C ALA A 323 7.16 2.12 -6.92
N VAL A 324 8.01 2.46 -7.88
CA VAL A 324 9.47 2.28 -7.77
C VAL A 324 10.19 3.35 -8.60
N TRP A 325 11.38 3.72 -8.16
CA TRP A 325 12.27 4.62 -8.87
C TRP A 325 13.57 3.90 -9.25
N ASN A 326 13.98 3.99 -10.51
CA ASN A 326 15.18 3.29 -10.99
C ASN A 326 16.48 3.73 -10.29
N ARG A 327 16.50 4.94 -9.70
CA ARG A 327 17.66 5.45 -8.95
C ARG A 327 17.65 5.01 -7.46
N ALA A 328 16.63 4.31 -7.02
CA ALA A 328 16.60 3.70 -5.67
C ALA A 328 17.45 2.40 -5.59
N GLY A 329 17.94 1.89 -6.70
CA GLY A 329 18.94 0.83 -6.78
C GLY A 329 18.41 -0.60 -6.66
N LYS A 330 17.11 -0.82 -6.42
CA LYS A 330 16.52 -2.17 -6.27
C LYS A 330 15.86 -2.69 -7.55
N VAL A 331 15.28 -1.79 -8.35
CA VAL A 331 14.61 -2.08 -9.61
C VAL A 331 15.04 -1.01 -10.60
N SER A 332 15.71 -1.38 -11.67
CA SER A 332 16.35 -0.46 -12.60
C SER A 332 15.78 -0.48 -14.02
N SER A 333 14.90 -1.44 -14.30
CA SER A 333 14.31 -1.62 -15.64
C SER A 333 12.83 -2.04 -15.58
N ALA A 334 12.16 -1.92 -16.74
CA ALA A 334 10.78 -2.35 -16.91
C ALA A 334 10.62 -3.86 -16.66
N GLU A 335 11.58 -4.67 -17.08
CA GLU A 335 11.56 -6.11 -16.93
C GLU A 335 11.66 -6.51 -15.45
N GLU A 336 12.52 -5.85 -14.70
CA GLU A 336 12.65 -6.06 -13.25
C GLU A 336 11.39 -5.61 -12.52
N TRP A 337 10.77 -4.50 -12.94
CA TRP A 337 9.50 -4.03 -12.38
C TRP A 337 8.36 -5.01 -12.65
N ASN A 338 8.21 -5.47 -13.89
CA ASN A 338 7.21 -6.48 -14.25
C ASN A 338 7.35 -7.73 -13.40
N LYS A 339 8.57 -8.22 -13.20
CA LYS A 339 8.86 -9.36 -12.34
C LYS A 339 8.50 -9.10 -10.87
N ALA A 340 8.78 -7.89 -10.36
CA ALA A 340 8.40 -7.51 -9.00
C ALA A 340 6.88 -7.49 -8.82
N VAL A 341 6.14 -6.97 -9.80
CA VAL A 341 4.66 -6.97 -9.81
C VAL A 341 4.08 -8.39 -9.85
N GLU A 342 4.65 -9.27 -10.68
CA GLU A 342 4.25 -10.68 -10.73
C GLU A 342 4.50 -11.39 -9.39
N GLN A 343 5.63 -11.14 -8.75
CA GLN A 343 5.95 -11.71 -7.45
C GLN A 343 5.01 -11.20 -6.36
N GLU A 344 4.66 -9.91 -6.37
CA GLU A 344 3.69 -9.34 -5.43
C GLU A 344 2.30 -9.94 -5.65
N HIS A 345 1.86 -10.07 -6.89
CA HIS A 345 0.61 -10.74 -7.23
C HIS A 345 0.59 -12.22 -6.74
N GLU A 346 1.71 -12.94 -6.88
CA GLU A 346 1.84 -14.29 -6.34
C GLU A 346 1.74 -14.33 -4.82
N LYS A 347 2.38 -13.38 -4.10
CA LYS A 347 2.28 -13.25 -2.64
C LYS A 347 0.83 -13.06 -2.20
N ILE A 348 0.11 -12.16 -2.85
CA ILE A 348 -1.29 -11.86 -2.54
C ILE A 348 -2.18 -13.10 -2.75
N LYS A 349 -1.94 -13.86 -3.82
CA LYS A 349 -2.72 -15.08 -4.13
C LYS A 349 -2.35 -16.28 -3.28
N LYS A 350 -1.09 -16.36 -2.83
CA LYS A 350 -0.54 -17.46 -2.05
C LYS A 350 0.21 -16.93 -0.83
N PRO A 351 -0.48 -16.41 0.19
CA PRO A 351 0.17 -15.86 1.38
C PRO A 351 1.00 -16.92 2.11
N LEU A 352 1.95 -16.45 2.93
CA LEU A 352 2.65 -17.31 3.87
C LEU A 352 1.64 -18.02 4.78
N LYS A 353 1.95 -19.27 5.11
CA LYS A 353 1.13 -20.07 6.03
C LYS A 353 1.80 -20.10 7.39
N TRP A 354 1.05 -19.85 8.43
CA TRP A 354 1.55 -19.94 9.80
C TRP A 354 0.64 -20.82 10.65
N VAL A 355 1.22 -21.41 11.69
CA VAL A 355 0.53 -22.16 12.73
C VAL A 355 1.21 -21.91 14.07
N LEU A 356 0.45 -21.86 15.13
CA LEU A 356 0.92 -21.84 16.52
C LEU A 356 1.02 -23.29 17.01
N LYS A 357 2.16 -23.66 17.55
CA LYS A 357 2.44 -25.03 18.05
C LYS A 357 3.00 -25.00 19.45
#